data_b57e4767adf9254aebaa5ace314ec505
#
_entry.id   b57e4767adf9254aebaa5ace314ec505
#
_cell.length_a   1.000
_cell.length_b   1.000
_cell.length_c   1.000
_cell.angle_alpha   90.00
_cell.angle_beta   90.00
_cell.angle_gamma   90.00
#
_symmetry.space_group_name_H-M   'P 1'
#
loop_
_entity.id
_entity.type
_entity.pdbx_description
1 polymer ?
#
loop_
_entity_poly.entity_id
_entity_poly.type
_entity_poly.pdbx_seq_one_letter_code
_entity_poly.pdbx_strand_id
1 'polypeptide(L)'
;CVYACVTLAAWAIRPDDTAWEDGTFKLTLEFTEEYPNKAPVVKFVTTMYHPNIYADGSICLDILQNQWSPIYDISAILTSIQSLLCDPNPNSPANSEAARLYQENRREYERKVKEVVEASWADDGEGGDGDDADGDDGDDEKAVTTADD
;
A
#
# COMPACT_ATOMS: atom_id res chain seq x y z
N CYS A 1 25.91 11.93 -3.47
CA CYS A 1 25.16 10.72 -3.04
C CYS A 1 23.80 10.74 -3.71
N VAL A 2 23.68 9.98 -4.79
CA VAL A 2 22.40 9.87 -5.51
C VAL A 2 21.70 8.65 -4.97
N TYR A 3 20.84 8.84 -3.97
CA TYR A 3 19.87 7.84 -3.61
C TYR A 3 18.82 7.80 -4.72
N ALA A 4 18.92 6.83 -5.58
CA ALA A 4 17.86 6.57 -6.54
C ALA A 4 16.72 5.87 -5.80
N CYS A 5 15.82 6.65 -5.23
CA CYS A 5 14.54 6.14 -4.76
C CYS A 5 13.70 5.84 -6.01
N VAL A 6 13.69 4.61 -6.45
CA VAL A 6 12.80 4.18 -7.52
C VAL A 6 11.49 3.76 -6.87
N THR A 7 10.52 4.65 -6.91
CA THR A 7 9.15 4.30 -6.56
C THR A 7 8.57 3.48 -7.71
N LEU A 8 8.61 2.17 -7.58
CA LEU A 8 7.85 1.29 -8.45
C LEU A 8 6.46 1.15 -7.86
N ALA A 9 5.47 1.71 -8.56
CA ALA A 9 4.09 1.32 -8.34
C ALA A 9 4.01 -0.17 -8.71
N ALA A 10 4.03 -1.03 -7.72
CA ALA A 10 3.87 -2.45 -7.97
C ALA A 10 2.44 -2.69 -8.43
N TRP A 11 2.32 -3.12 -9.64
CA TRP A 11 1.10 -3.61 -10.26
C TRP A 11 0.47 -4.68 -9.39
N ALA A 12 -0.85 -4.64 -9.32
CA ALA A 12 -1.69 -5.58 -8.62
C ALA A 12 -1.02 -6.95 -8.39
N ILE A 13 -0.52 -7.15 -7.20
CA ILE A 13 -0.21 -8.49 -6.73
C ILE A 13 -1.57 -9.14 -6.57
N ARG A 14 -1.94 -9.95 -7.53
CA ARG A 14 -3.20 -10.70 -7.54
C ARG A 14 -2.92 -12.15 -7.19
N PRO A 15 -2.89 -12.51 -5.93
CA PRO A 15 -3.01 -13.91 -5.60
C PRO A 15 -4.47 -14.31 -5.81
N ASP A 16 -4.75 -14.93 -6.94
CA ASP A 16 -6.06 -15.48 -7.23
C ASP A 16 -6.50 -16.42 -6.09
N ASP A 17 -7.79 -16.46 -5.80
CA ASP A 17 -8.36 -17.27 -4.72
C ASP A 17 -7.90 -16.94 -3.29
N THR A 18 -7.43 -15.72 -3.05
CA THR A 18 -7.09 -15.25 -1.70
C THR A 18 -7.89 -14.02 -1.28
N ALA A 19 -7.85 -13.69 0.02
CA ALA A 19 -8.48 -12.48 0.51
C ALA A 19 -7.86 -11.18 -0.05
N TRP A 20 -6.67 -11.27 -0.65
CA TRP A 20 -5.92 -10.18 -1.29
C TRP A 20 -6.27 -9.97 -2.76
N GLU A 21 -7.15 -10.82 -3.31
CA GLU A 21 -7.58 -10.72 -4.70
C GLU A 21 -8.14 -9.32 -5.00
N ASP A 22 -7.83 -8.82 -6.19
CA ASP A 22 -8.24 -7.50 -6.69
C ASP A 22 -7.67 -6.28 -5.94
N GLY A 23 -6.81 -6.48 -4.94
CA GLY A 23 -6.15 -5.36 -4.25
C GLY A 23 -5.08 -4.68 -5.10
N THR A 24 -4.98 -3.35 -4.95
CA THR A 24 -3.89 -2.56 -5.53
C THR A 24 -2.98 -2.08 -4.42
N PHE A 25 -1.77 -2.61 -4.37
CA PHE A 25 -0.82 -2.30 -3.30
C PHE A 25 0.41 -1.62 -3.85
N LYS A 26 0.74 -0.46 -3.30
CA LYS A 26 1.91 0.33 -3.68
C LYS A 26 3.09 -0.02 -2.79
N LEU A 27 4.23 -0.25 -3.42
CA LEU A 27 5.50 -0.54 -2.75
C LEU A 27 6.56 0.47 -3.16
N THR A 28 7.49 0.73 -2.26
CA THR A 28 8.72 1.46 -2.57
C THR A 28 9.90 0.51 -2.47
N LEU A 29 10.81 0.59 -3.42
CA LEU A 29 12.09 -0.09 -3.40
C LEU A 29 13.19 0.96 -3.37
N GLU A 30 14.00 0.93 -2.32
CA GLU A 30 15.13 1.83 -2.16
C GLU A 30 16.43 1.04 -2.35
N PHE A 31 17.19 1.42 -3.36
CA PHE A 31 18.47 0.81 -3.69
C PHE A 31 19.60 1.63 -3.09
N THR A 32 20.46 0.99 -2.31
CA THR A 32 21.66 1.59 -1.75
C THR A 32 22.86 1.34 -2.67
N GLU A 33 23.99 2.00 -2.38
CA GLU A 33 25.25 1.79 -3.10
C GLU A 33 25.78 0.36 -2.95
N GLU A 34 25.33 -0.36 -1.93
CA GLU A 34 25.72 -1.76 -1.69
C GLU A 34 24.91 -2.77 -2.53
N TYR A 35 23.90 -2.32 -3.25
CA TYR A 35 23.18 -3.18 -4.21
C TYR A 35 24.09 -3.53 -5.39
N PRO A 36 24.12 -4.76 -5.87
CA PRO A 36 23.29 -5.93 -5.55
C PRO A 36 23.80 -6.81 -4.40
N ASN A 37 24.90 -6.46 -3.74
CA ASN A 37 25.46 -7.25 -2.64
C ASN A 37 24.52 -7.22 -1.41
N LYS A 38 23.80 -6.14 -1.24
CA LYS A 38 22.78 -5.97 -0.22
C LYS A 38 21.40 -5.84 -0.86
N ALA A 39 20.40 -6.43 -0.20
CA ALA A 39 19.02 -6.30 -0.63
C ALA A 39 18.56 -4.84 -0.62
N PRO A 40 17.69 -4.42 -1.58
CA PRO A 40 17.02 -3.13 -1.48
C PRO A 40 16.09 -3.10 -0.27
N VAL A 41 15.81 -1.91 0.23
CA VAL A 41 14.79 -1.70 1.25
C VAL A 41 13.43 -1.67 0.58
N VAL A 42 12.56 -2.60 0.92
CA VAL A 42 11.22 -2.70 0.35
C VAL A 42 10.19 -2.43 1.44
N LYS A 43 9.29 -1.50 1.17
CA LYS A 43 8.20 -1.13 2.07
C LYS A 43 6.89 -0.96 1.32
N PHE A 44 5.79 -1.34 1.96
CA PHE A 44 4.47 -0.99 1.48
C PHE A 44 4.14 0.47 1.82
N VAL A 45 3.70 1.22 0.84
CA VAL A 45 3.10 2.56 1.02
C VAL A 45 1.64 2.40 1.42
N THR A 46 0.94 1.46 0.78
CA THR A 46 -0.42 1.07 1.16
C THR A 46 -0.43 0.44 2.55
N THR A 47 -1.39 0.84 3.38
CA THR A 47 -1.59 0.21 4.68
C THR A 47 -1.98 -1.25 4.52
N MET A 48 -1.24 -2.15 5.14
CA MET A 48 -1.41 -3.60 5.04
C MET A 48 -1.79 -4.21 6.38
N TYR A 49 -2.62 -5.24 6.34
CA TYR A 49 -2.94 -6.07 7.50
C TYR A 49 -2.47 -7.50 7.27
N HIS A 50 -1.26 -7.79 7.70
CA HIS A 50 -0.61 -9.07 7.43
C HIS A 50 0.33 -9.47 8.59
N PRO A 51 0.40 -10.75 8.95
CA PRO A 51 1.28 -11.22 10.04
C PRO A 51 2.75 -10.83 9.90
N ASN A 52 3.26 -10.70 8.68
CA ASN A 52 4.68 -10.45 8.40
C ASN A 52 4.97 -9.03 7.87
N ILE A 53 4.02 -8.13 8.01
CA ILE A 53 4.19 -6.72 7.61
C ILE A 53 4.00 -5.82 8.82
N TYR A 54 5.01 -4.99 9.09
CA TYR A 54 4.97 -4.00 10.18
C TYR A 54 4.02 -2.84 9.85
N ALA A 55 3.63 -2.10 10.87
CA ALA A 55 2.75 -0.95 10.72
C ALA A 55 3.34 0.16 9.83
N ASP A 56 4.66 0.27 9.75
CA ASP A 56 5.37 1.22 8.88
C ASP A 56 5.50 0.74 7.42
N GLY A 57 4.97 -0.43 7.08
CA GLY A 57 5.06 -1.05 5.77
C GLY A 57 6.29 -1.94 5.55
N SER A 58 7.20 -2.02 6.49
CA SER A 58 8.36 -2.91 6.40
C SER A 58 7.93 -4.37 6.35
N ILE A 59 8.64 -5.17 5.57
CA ILE A 59 8.31 -6.57 5.31
C ILE A 59 9.29 -7.47 6.04
N CYS A 60 8.78 -8.38 6.85
CA CYS A 60 9.56 -9.44 7.46
C CYS A 60 9.68 -10.61 6.48
N LEU A 61 10.68 -10.57 5.61
CA LEU A 61 10.92 -11.55 4.57
C LEU A 61 12.40 -11.93 4.56
N ASP A 62 12.67 -13.23 4.61
CA ASP A 62 14.01 -13.79 4.73
C ASP A 62 14.95 -13.43 3.58
N ILE A 63 14.46 -13.44 2.34
CA ILE A 63 15.27 -13.06 1.17
C ILE A 63 15.67 -11.58 1.17
N LEU A 64 14.95 -10.72 1.87
CA LEU A 64 15.31 -9.30 2.04
C LEU A 64 16.27 -9.08 3.21
N GLN A 65 16.60 -10.12 3.96
CA GLN A 65 17.46 -10.10 5.13
C GLN A 65 18.63 -11.09 4.99
N ASN A 66 18.55 -12.21 5.67
CA ASN A 66 19.66 -13.18 5.78
C ASN A 66 19.81 -14.08 4.55
N GLN A 67 18.76 -14.26 3.77
CA GLN A 67 18.72 -15.13 2.59
C GLN A 67 18.88 -14.37 1.26
N TRP A 68 19.27 -13.11 1.33
CA TRP A 68 19.52 -12.32 0.14
C TRP A 68 20.69 -12.89 -0.68
N SER A 69 20.54 -12.87 -2.00
CA SER A 69 21.60 -13.21 -2.95
C SER A 69 21.67 -12.16 -4.06
N PRO A 70 22.86 -11.76 -4.49
CA PRO A 70 23.03 -10.81 -5.59
C PRO A 70 22.45 -11.26 -6.94
N ILE A 71 22.12 -12.54 -7.08
CA ILE A 71 21.47 -13.08 -8.28
C ILE A 71 19.95 -12.81 -8.32
N TYR A 72 19.35 -12.39 -7.22
CA TYR A 72 17.93 -12.04 -7.19
C TYR A 72 17.69 -10.70 -7.89
N ASP A 73 16.66 -10.68 -8.71
CA ASP A 73 16.16 -9.49 -9.38
C ASP A 73 14.87 -8.97 -8.71
N ILE A 74 14.34 -7.89 -9.25
CA ILE A 74 13.09 -7.30 -8.76
C ILE A 74 11.91 -8.28 -8.91
N SER A 75 11.87 -9.05 -9.99
CA SER A 75 10.86 -10.09 -10.18
C SER A 75 10.86 -11.12 -9.06
N ALA A 76 12.04 -11.57 -8.65
CA ALA A 76 12.20 -12.52 -7.54
C ALA A 76 11.68 -11.94 -6.22
N ILE A 77 11.96 -10.67 -5.95
CA ILE A 77 11.46 -9.95 -4.77
C ILE A 77 9.94 -9.88 -4.78
N LEU A 78 9.35 -9.43 -5.87
CA LEU A 78 7.89 -9.28 -6.00
C LEU A 78 7.17 -10.63 -5.91
N THR A 79 7.71 -11.66 -6.56
CA THR A 79 7.17 -13.02 -6.47
C THR A 79 7.21 -13.56 -5.04
N SER A 80 8.29 -13.31 -4.32
CA SER A 80 8.42 -13.72 -2.92
C SER A 80 7.45 -12.99 -2.00
N ILE A 81 7.21 -11.71 -2.23
CA ILE A 81 6.21 -10.92 -1.50
C ILE A 81 4.80 -11.45 -1.78
N GLN A 82 4.50 -11.73 -3.04
CA GLN A 82 3.22 -12.34 -3.42
C GLN A 82 2.99 -13.68 -2.73
N SER A 83 3.99 -14.53 -2.70
CA SER A 83 3.94 -15.81 -1.98
C SER A 83 3.72 -15.62 -0.48
N LEU A 84 4.36 -14.62 0.11
CA LEU A 84 4.18 -14.29 1.53
C LEU A 84 2.76 -13.83 1.84
N LEU A 85 2.14 -13.05 0.97
CA LEU A 85 0.75 -12.63 1.13
C LEU A 85 -0.22 -13.82 1.10
N CYS A 86 0.04 -14.80 0.25
CA CYS A 86 -0.76 -16.03 0.16
C CYS A 86 -0.54 -16.98 1.33
N ASP A 87 0.69 -17.06 1.82
CA ASP A 87 1.12 -18.00 2.86
C ASP A 87 1.92 -17.27 3.95
N PRO A 88 1.23 -16.63 4.90
CA PRO A 88 1.87 -15.94 6.01
C PRO A 88 2.68 -16.89 6.89
N ASN A 89 3.81 -16.41 7.41
CA ASN A 89 4.61 -17.12 8.39
C ASN A 89 4.28 -16.63 9.81
N PRO A 90 3.44 -17.32 10.57
CA PRO A 90 3.04 -16.87 11.90
C PRO A 90 4.13 -17.04 12.97
N ASN A 91 5.22 -17.73 12.64
CA ASN A 91 6.34 -17.96 13.57
C ASN A 91 7.28 -16.75 13.70
N SER A 92 7.21 -15.82 12.75
CA SER A 92 7.98 -14.56 12.79
C SER A 92 7.05 -13.36 12.63
N PRO A 93 6.18 -13.09 13.61
CA PRO A 93 5.15 -12.08 13.45
C PRO A 93 5.73 -10.66 13.54
N ALA A 94 5.48 -9.87 12.51
CA ALA A 94 5.64 -8.42 12.52
C ALA A 94 4.40 -7.71 13.09
N ASN A 95 3.23 -8.33 12.90
CA ASN A 95 1.95 -7.93 13.46
C ASN A 95 1.35 -9.12 14.23
N SER A 96 1.45 -9.07 15.54
CA SER A 96 1.01 -10.15 16.41
C SER A 96 -0.50 -10.34 16.42
N GLU A 97 -1.29 -9.28 16.26
CA GLU A 97 -2.74 -9.38 16.15
C GLU A 97 -3.15 -10.13 14.87
N ALA A 98 -2.58 -9.74 13.73
CA ALA A 98 -2.84 -10.40 12.46
C ALA A 98 -2.40 -11.88 12.50
N ALA A 99 -1.25 -12.18 13.09
CA ALA A 99 -0.77 -13.55 13.27
C ALA A 99 -1.72 -14.38 14.14
N ARG A 100 -2.21 -13.81 15.22
CA ARG A 100 -3.17 -14.46 16.11
C ARG A 100 -4.49 -14.75 15.38
N LEU A 101 -5.07 -13.76 14.70
CA LEU A 101 -6.31 -13.96 13.96
C LEU A 101 -6.14 -14.96 12.82
N TYR A 102 -4.99 -14.94 12.15
CA TYR A 102 -4.68 -15.92 11.10
C TYR A 102 -4.70 -17.37 11.59
N GLN A 103 -4.27 -17.61 12.83
CA GLN A 103 -4.24 -18.94 13.44
C GLN A 103 -5.55 -19.32 14.13
N GLU A 104 -6.16 -18.40 14.87
CA GLU A 104 -7.31 -18.67 15.74
C GLU A 104 -8.65 -18.39 15.07
N ASN A 105 -8.73 -17.36 14.23
CA ASN A 105 -9.96 -16.92 13.60
C ASN A 105 -9.72 -16.43 12.16
N ARG A 106 -9.51 -17.37 11.26
CA ARG A 106 -9.23 -17.11 9.85
C ARG A 106 -10.28 -16.21 9.19
N ARG A 107 -11.54 -16.40 9.54
CA ARG A 107 -12.66 -15.64 8.97
C ARG A 107 -12.57 -14.15 9.30
N GLU A 108 -12.23 -13.82 10.52
CA GLU A 108 -12.05 -12.44 10.96
C GLU A 108 -10.79 -11.82 10.36
N TYR A 109 -9.72 -12.60 10.23
CA TYR A 109 -8.52 -12.19 9.51
C TYR A 109 -8.84 -11.81 8.06
N GLU A 110 -9.53 -12.68 7.33
CA GLU A 110 -9.93 -12.44 5.94
C GLU A 110 -10.86 -11.23 5.80
N ARG A 111 -11.74 -11.00 6.75
CA ARG A 111 -12.60 -9.80 6.77
C ARG A 111 -11.75 -8.52 6.84
N LYS A 112 -10.79 -8.47 7.74
CA LYS A 112 -9.87 -7.33 7.88
C LYS A 112 -9.00 -7.13 6.65
N VAL A 113 -8.55 -8.20 6.03
CA VAL A 113 -7.80 -8.13 4.76
C VAL A 113 -8.67 -7.53 3.66
N LYS A 114 -9.92 -7.94 3.53
CA LYS A 114 -10.86 -7.37 2.56
C LYS A 114 -11.10 -5.87 2.77
N GLU A 115 -11.17 -5.41 4.00
CA GLU A 115 -11.25 -3.98 4.33
C GLU A 115 -10.03 -3.22 3.81
N VAL A 116 -8.84 -3.80 3.93
CA VAL A 116 -7.59 -3.22 3.37
C VAL A 116 -7.62 -3.21 1.84
N VAL A 117 -8.09 -4.28 1.22
CA VAL A 117 -8.25 -4.35 -0.25
C VAL A 117 -9.20 -3.26 -0.75
N GLU A 118 -10.35 -3.11 -0.13
CA GLU A 118 -11.33 -2.06 -0.47
C GLU A 118 -10.75 -0.66 -0.28
N ALA A 119 -10.01 -0.43 0.81
CA ALA A 119 -9.33 0.83 1.05
C ALA A 119 -8.24 1.13 0.01
N SER A 120 -7.60 0.10 -0.56
CA SER A 120 -6.58 0.27 -1.59
C SER A 120 -7.13 0.86 -2.88
N TRP A 121 -8.40 0.66 -3.19
CA TRP A 121 -9.05 1.25 -4.37
C TRP A 121 -9.34 2.73 -4.20
N ALA A 122 -9.60 3.19 -2.98
CA ALA A 122 -9.82 4.61 -2.69
C ALA A 122 -8.54 5.45 -2.85
N ASP A 123 -7.37 4.85 -2.59
CA ASP A 123 -6.08 5.52 -2.70
C ASP A 123 -5.62 5.72 -4.16
N ASP A 124 -6.14 4.96 -5.09
CA ASP A 124 -5.89 5.13 -6.53
C ASP A 124 -6.64 6.33 -7.16
N GLY A 125 -7.54 6.96 -6.41
CA GLY A 125 -8.37 8.07 -6.88
C GLY A 125 -7.77 9.46 -6.70
N GLU A 126 -6.67 9.63 -5.98
CA GLU A 126 -6.04 10.93 -5.74
C GLU A 126 -4.86 11.20 -6.68
N GLY A 127 -5.13 11.21 -7.95
CA GLY A 127 -4.24 11.74 -8.98
C GLY A 127 -5.02 12.63 -9.94
N GLY A 128 -6.10 13.27 -9.49
CA GLY A 128 -6.89 14.20 -10.26
C GLY A 128 -6.70 15.62 -9.73
N ASP A 129 -5.98 16.42 -10.48
CA ASP A 129 -5.91 17.85 -10.32
C ASP A 129 -7.30 18.43 -10.24
N GLY A 130 -7.68 18.86 -9.07
CA GLY A 130 -8.88 19.64 -8.86
C GLY A 130 -8.57 21.13 -8.85
N ASP A 131 -8.23 21.66 -9.99
CA ASP A 131 -8.39 23.08 -10.25
C ASP A 131 -9.84 23.30 -10.66
N ASP A 132 -10.64 23.83 -9.81
CA ASP A 132 -11.78 24.63 -10.18
C ASP A 132 -12.26 25.43 -8.98
N ALA A 133 -11.63 26.55 -8.80
CA ALA A 133 -12.19 27.65 -8.07
C ALA A 133 -12.77 28.63 -9.07
N ASP A 134 -14.01 28.49 -9.41
CA ASP A 134 -14.79 29.58 -9.99
C ASP A 134 -15.85 29.98 -9.00
N GLY A 135 -15.49 31.02 -8.24
CA GLY A 135 -16.46 31.80 -7.52
C GLY A 135 -17.24 32.64 -8.49
N ASP A 136 -18.47 32.32 -8.69
CA ASP A 136 -19.45 33.18 -9.32
C ASP A 136 -20.01 34.12 -8.25
N ASP A 137 -19.56 35.37 -8.33
CA ASP A 137 -20.13 36.48 -7.59
C ASP A 137 -21.46 36.87 -8.24
N GLY A 138 -22.54 36.39 -7.71
CA GLY A 138 -23.87 36.90 -8.03
C GLY A 138 -24.14 38.20 -7.28
N ASP A 139 -23.93 39.29 -7.93
CA ASP A 139 -24.43 40.60 -7.51
C ASP A 139 -25.95 40.66 -7.65
N ASP A 140 -26.64 40.54 -6.55
CA ASP A 140 -28.04 40.94 -6.47
C ASP A 140 -28.12 42.36 -6.01
N GLU A 141 -28.17 43.21 -6.97
CA GLU A 141 -28.54 44.59 -6.79
C GLU A 141 -30.04 44.72 -6.53
N LYS A 142 -30.32 44.98 -5.31
CA LYS A 142 -31.69 45.22 -4.87
C LYS A 142 -32.10 46.63 -5.17
N ALA A 143 -32.97 46.77 -6.12
CA ALA A 143 -33.66 48.01 -6.42
C ALA A 143 -34.47 48.53 -5.22
N VAL A 144 -34.17 49.75 -4.85
CA VAL A 144 -34.92 50.52 -3.86
C VAL A 144 -36.10 51.16 -4.57
N THR A 145 -37.29 50.81 -4.19
CA THR A 145 -38.49 51.57 -4.53
C THR A 145 -38.79 52.52 -3.40
N THR A 146 -38.68 53.77 -3.70
CA THR A 146 -39.22 54.83 -2.91
C THR A 146 -40.70 54.93 -3.18
N ALA A 147 -41.51 54.78 -2.18
CA ALA A 147 -42.92 55.16 -2.24
C ALA A 147 -43.03 56.54 -1.61
N ASP A 148 -43.59 57.38 -2.38
CA ASP A 148 -43.94 58.71 -1.99
C ASP A 148 -45.40 58.80 -1.62
N ASP A 149 -45.68 59.62 -0.62
CA ASP A 149 -46.90 60.24 -0.25
C ASP A 149 -47.49 59.92 1.11
#